data_fc13be5f108eac77e126766bee9f2955
#
_entry.id   fc13be5f108eac77e126766bee9f2955
#
_cell.length_a   1.000
_cell.length_b   1.000
_cell.length_c   1.000
_cell.angle_alpha   90.00
_cell.angle_beta   90.00
_cell.angle_gamma   90.00
#
_symmetry.space_group_name_H-M   'P 1'
#
loop_
_entity.id
_entity.type
_entity.pdbx_description
1 polymer ?
#
loop_
_entity_poly.entity_id
_entity_poly.type
_entity_poly.pdbx_seq_one_letter_code
_entity_poly.pdbx_strand_id
1 'polypeptide(L)'
;MEGIADYEFVRSLGAGNHGEFYLAKKPERLPVEADLVAVKVVGGTGNDAFRRATRELKAFAAVRSPYLVRLYDAGQQGGVFYYSMEYLPGGSLAHPAERPSRERVLRSIACVSHAAQALHEEGIVHRDIRPGNVLLTDDGGKLSDLGLSQVLMPGATVTGMGDIGSVEFTDPTLLQGETPTPAGDVWSLGATLHWAVSGNGLYGELPTHDPLLTLRKVYSATPSIDPGLEPELSDLVQACLGDAAKRPTARGVADRLYALLA
;
A
#
# COMPACT_ATOMS: atom_id res chain seq x y z
N MET A 1 -8.76 -12.07 23.57
CA MET A 1 -8.20 -10.85 22.96
C MET A 1 -9.32 -9.83 23.05
N GLU A 2 -9.08 -8.67 23.67
CA GLU A 2 -10.11 -7.63 23.73
C GLU A 2 -10.35 -7.05 22.34
N GLY A 3 -11.35 -6.21 22.17
CA GLY A 3 -11.70 -5.55 20.91
C GLY A 3 -11.47 -4.05 20.96
N ILE A 4 -11.99 -3.34 19.97
CA ILE A 4 -12.09 -1.88 19.97
C ILE A 4 -13.50 -1.48 19.54
N ALA A 5 -14.11 -0.53 20.23
CA ALA A 5 -15.52 -0.19 20.10
C ALA A 5 -16.39 -1.46 20.26
N ASP A 6 -17.16 -1.80 19.24
CA ASP A 6 -18.01 -3.00 19.18
C ASP A 6 -17.44 -4.11 18.26
N TYR A 7 -16.14 -4.01 17.88
CA TYR A 7 -15.42 -5.05 17.15
C TYR A 7 -14.79 -6.05 18.11
N GLU A 8 -15.15 -7.31 17.99
CA GLU A 8 -14.55 -8.42 18.73
C GLU A 8 -13.39 -9.01 17.94
N PHE A 9 -12.16 -8.89 18.45
CA PHE A 9 -10.98 -9.41 17.76
C PHE A 9 -10.93 -10.94 17.82
N VAL A 10 -10.74 -11.56 16.65
CA VAL A 10 -10.58 -13.02 16.49
C VAL A 10 -9.10 -13.40 16.54
N ARG A 11 -8.27 -12.68 15.79
CA ARG A 11 -6.80 -12.87 15.76
C ARG A 11 -6.09 -11.66 15.18
N SER A 12 -4.79 -11.53 15.45
CA SER A 12 -3.94 -10.58 14.75
C SER A 12 -3.76 -11.00 13.29
N LEU A 13 -3.73 -10.01 12.40
CA LEU A 13 -3.32 -10.14 10.98
C LEU A 13 -1.91 -9.63 10.74
N GLY A 14 -1.27 -9.08 11.77
CA GLY A 14 0.09 -8.53 11.72
C GLY A 14 0.13 -7.03 12.04
N ALA A 15 1.35 -6.52 12.12
CA ALA A 15 1.61 -5.10 12.26
C ALA A 15 1.86 -4.49 10.88
N GLY A 16 1.28 -3.32 10.63
CA GLY A 16 1.57 -2.48 9.47
C GLY A 16 2.22 -1.17 9.89
N ASN A 17 2.50 -0.31 8.92
CA ASN A 17 2.98 1.03 9.21
C ASN A 17 1.97 1.76 10.12
N HIS A 18 2.43 2.16 11.31
CA HIS A 18 1.67 2.95 12.27
C HIS A 18 0.39 2.29 12.83
N GLY A 19 0.34 0.96 12.93
CA GLY A 19 -0.78 0.29 13.55
C GLY A 19 -0.77 -1.22 13.40
N GLU A 20 -1.71 -1.86 14.08
CA GLU A 20 -1.92 -3.29 14.05
C GLU A 20 -3.21 -3.65 13.33
N PHE A 21 -3.18 -4.73 12.59
CA PHE A 21 -4.36 -5.26 11.90
C PHE A 21 -4.91 -6.46 12.65
N TYR A 22 -6.22 -6.49 12.79
CA TYR A 22 -6.95 -7.58 13.42
C TYR A 22 -8.06 -8.09 12.51
N LEU A 23 -8.22 -9.41 12.47
CA LEU A 23 -9.45 -10.03 12.03
C LEU A 23 -10.47 -9.89 13.16
N ALA A 24 -11.63 -9.35 12.87
CA ALA A 24 -12.67 -9.11 13.86
C ALA A 24 -14.04 -9.59 13.35
N LYS A 25 -14.93 -9.95 14.28
CA LYS A 25 -16.35 -10.09 13.98
C LYS A 25 -16.92 -8.73 13.67
N LYS A 26 -17.75 -8.65 12.63
CA LYS A 26 -18.45 -7.42 12.32
C LYS A 26 -19.47 -7.08 13.40
N PRO A 27 -19.61 -5.81 13.81
CA PRO A 27 -20.69 -5.41 14.68
C PRO A 27 -22.04 -5.40 13.95
N GLU A 28 -23.14 -5.63 14.70
CA GLU A 28 -24.50 -5.69 14.13
C GLU A 28 -24.91 -4.42 13.38
N ARG A 29 -24.40 -3.25 13.80
CA ARG A 29 -24.68 -1.96 13.16
C ARG A 29 -24.10 -1.82 11.75
N LEU A 30 -23.12 -2.66 11.35
CA LEU A 30 -22.55 -2.60 10.01
C LEU A 30 -23.42 -3.37 9.00
N PRO A 31 -24.00 -2.69 8.00
CA PRO A 31 -24.89 -3.30 7.02
C PRO A 31 -24.08 -3.98 5.89
N VAL A 32 -23.19 -4.91 6.25
CA VAL A 32 -22.40 -5.71 5.31
C VAL A 32 -22.71 -7.18 5.50
N GLU A 33 -22.64 -7.97 4.41
CA GLU A 33 -22.97 -9.40 4.46
C GLU A 33 -21.90 -10.24 5.13
N ALA A 34 -20.62 -9.81 5.04
CA ALA A 34 -19.50 -10.55 5.60
C ALA A 34 -19.55 -10.58 7.14
N ASP A 35 -19.36 -11.74 7.76
CA ASP A 35 -19.31 -11.90 9.22
C ASP A 35 -17.98 -11.43 9.81
N LEU A 36 -16.92 -11.44 9.02
CA LEU A 36 -15.57 -11.07 9.42
C LEU A 36 -15.08 -9.87 8.62
N VAL A 37 -14.40 -8.96 9.31
CA VAL A 37 -13.80 -7.74 8.74
C VAL A 37 -12.36 -7.60 9.21
N ALA A 38 -11.55 -6.88 8.46
CA ALA A 38 -10.24 -6.44 8.92
C ALA A 38 -10.38 -5.09 9.63
N VAL A 39 -9.76 -4.95 10.79
CA VAL A 39 -9.73 -3.70 11.57
C VAL A 39 -8.28 -3.27 11.74
N LYS A 40 -7.96 -2.06 11.30
CA LYS A 40 -6.67 -1.43 11.60
C LYS A 40 -6.83 -0.54 12.82
N VAL A 41 -5.97 -0.74 13.80
CA VAL A 41 -5.89 0.04 15.03
C VAL A 41 -4.61 0.87 15.00
N VAL A 42 -4.75 2.19 15.08
CA VAL A 42 -3.64 3.14 15.03
C VAL A 42 -3.50 3.80 16.40
N GLY A 43 -2.32 3.72 16.99
CA GLY A 43 -2.06 4.27 18.33
C GLY A 43 -2.28 5.77 18.43
N GLY A 44 -2.41 6.26 19.67
CA GLY A 44 -2.72 7.60 20.14
C GLY A 44 -2.62 8.76 19.17
N THR A 45 -3.73 9.17 18.58
CA THR A 45 -3.81 10.31 17.66
C THR A 45 -4.55 11.48 18.32
N GLY A 46 -3.98 12.69 18.20
CA GLY A 46 -4.69 13.90 18.63
C GLY A 46 -5.94 14.17 17.77
N ASN A 47 -6.91 14.91 18.31
CA ASN A 47 -8.20 15.18 17.64
C ASN A 47 -8.06 15.79 16.24
N ASP A 48 -7.06 16.61 15.98
CA ASP A 48 -6.85 17.21 14.65
C ASP A 48 -6.30 16.20 13.65
N ALA A 49 -5.42 15.29 14.07
CA ALA A 49 -4.93 14.19 13.25
C ALA A 49 -6.08 13.22 12.91
N PHE A 50 -6.93 12.91 13.89
CA PHE A 50 -8.15 12.12 13.67
C PHE A 50 -9.07 12.74 12.61
N ARG A 51 -9.35 14.05 12.71
CA ARG A 51 -10.21 14.73 11.73
C ARG A 51 -9.63 14.70 10.32
N ARG A 52 -8.31 14.90 10.18
CA ARG A 52 -7.62 14.82 8.89
C ARG A 52 -7.69 13.40 8.31
N ALA A 53 -7.33 12.38 9.10
CA ALA A 53 -7.40 10.99 8.69
C ALA A 53 -8.81 10.56 8.27
N THR A 54 -9.84 10.95 9.03
CA THR A 54 -11.24 10.66 8.70
C THR A 54 -11.65 11.33 7.38
N ARG A 55 -11.17 12.55 7.09
CA ARG A 55 -11.46 13.23 5.82
C ARG A 55 -10.82 12.49 4.64
N GLU A 56 -9.57 12.07 4.77
CA GLU A 56 -8.89 11.31 3.71
C GLU A 56 -9.52 9.94 3.49
N LEU A 57 -9.88 9.21 4.57
CA LEU A 57 -10.60 7.95 4.45
C LEU A 57 -11.95 8.11 3.76
N LYS A 58 -12.69 9.17 4.05
CA LYS A 58 -13.96 9.47 3.37
C LYS A 58 -13.76 9.74 1.88
N ALA A 59 -12.72 10.49 1.52
CA ALA A 59 -12.39 10.75 0.13
C ALA A 59 -12.01 9.45 -0.60
N PHE A 60 -11.17 8.61 0.01
CA PHE A 60 -10.80 7.30 -0.51
C PHE A 60 -12.03 6.39 -0.67
N ALA A 61 -12.89 6.30 0.34
CA ALA A 61 -14.10 5.48 0.32
C ALA A 61 -15.13 5.92 -0.73
N ALA A 62 -15.07 7.16 -1.18
CA ALA A 62 -15.95 7.69 -2.23
C ALA A 62 -15.51 7.26 -3.63
N VAL A 63 -14.24 6.87 -3.82
CA VAL A 63 -13.72 6.42 -5.11
C VAL A 63 -14.27 5.04 -5.44
N ARG A 64 -14.91 4.92 -6.59
CA ARG A 64 -15.50 3.66 -7.05
C ARG A 64 -14.51 2.89 -7.90
N SER A 65 -13.93 1.84 -7.34
CA SER A 65 -13.11 0.88 -8.08
C SER A 65 -13.28 -0.53 -7.50
N PRO A 66 -13.44 -1.56 -8.32
CA PRO A 66 -13.48 -2.94 -7.84
C PRO A 66 -12.13 -3.40 -7.29
N TYR A 67 -11.07 -2.65 -7.59
CA TYR A 67 -9.69 -2.95 -7.21
C TYR A 67 -9.21 -2.16 -5.98
N LEU A 68 -10.08 -1.38 -5.35
CA LEU A 68 -9.84 -0.79 -4.04
C LEU A 68 -10.46 -1.63 -2.94
N VAL A 69 -9.77 -1.76 -1.82
CA VAL A 69 -10.33 -2.37 -0.61
C VAL A 69 -11.50 -1.52 -0.12
N ARG A 70 -12.65 -2.16 0.12
CA ARG A 70 -13.83 -1.47 0.61
C ARG A 70 -13.67 -1.11 2.08
N LEU A 71 -13.75 0.17 2.39
CA LEU A 71 -13.83 0.67 3.77
C LEU A 71 -15.28 0.61 4.26
N TYR A 72 -15.46 0.23 5.51
CA TYR A 72 -16.78 0.07 6.12
C TYR A 72 -17.07 1.13 7.18
N ASP A 73 -16.10 1.42 8.05
CA ASP A 73 -16.27 2.28 9.19
C ASP A 73 -14.95 2.87 9.66
N ALA A 74 -14.99 4.00 10.37
CA ALA A 74 -13.84 4.59 11.04
C ALA A 74 -14.29 5.31 12.32
N GLY A 75 -13.51 5.19 13.38
CA GLY A 75 -13.84 5.78 14.66
C GLY A 75 -12.61 6.04 15.54
N GLN A 76 -12.92 6.54 16.75
CA GLN A 76 -11.92 6.75 17.80
C GLN A 76 -12.50 6.28 19.13
N GLN A 77 -11.71 5.53 19.91
CA GLN A 77 -12.04 5.11 21.26
C GLN A 77 -10.81 5.26 22.16
N GLY A 78 -10.96 5.95 23.28
CA GLY A 78 -9.86 6.15 24.24
C GLY A 78 -8.63 6.84 23.64
N GLY A 79 -8.80 7.71 22.64
CA GLY A 79 -7.68 8.34 21.93
C GLY A 79 -7.01 7.46 20.84
N VAL A 80 -7.48 6.23 20.68
CA VAL A 80 -7.01 5.30 19.66
C VAL A 80 -7.91 5.41 18.43
N PHE A 81 -7.30 5.66 17.27
CA PHE A 81 -8.00 5.68 15.98
C PHE A 81 -8.09 4.27 15.41
N TYR A 82 -9.23 3.93 14.82
CA TYR A 82 -9.41 2.67 14.10
C TYR A 82 -10.24 2.87 12.83
N TYR A 83 -10.10 1.95 11.89
CA TYR A 83 -11.03 1.81 10.78
C TYR A 83 -11.16 0.33 10.38
N SER A 84 -12.33 0.00 9.83
CA SER A 84 -12.62 -1.35 9.36
C SER A 84 -12.79 -1.39 7.85
N MET A 85 -12.44 -2.53 7.27
CA MET A 85 -12.47 -2.78 5.85
C MET A 85 -12.78 -4.24 5.53
N GLU A 86 -13.04 -4.54 4.26
CA GLU A 86 -13.21 -5.91 3.82
C GLU A 86 -11.97 -6.75 4.17
N TYR A 87 -12.23 -7.98 4.62
CA TYR A 87 -11.19 -8.96 4.87
C TYR A 87 -10.96 -9.82 3.64
N LEU A 88 -9.72 -9.91 3.18
CA LEU A 88 -9.31 -10.73 2.04
C LEU A 88 -8.40 -11.86 2.53
N PRO A 89 -8.88 -13.13 2.50
CA PRO A 89 -8.15 -14.25 3.08
C PRO A 89 -6.89 -14.64 2.29
N GLY A 90 -6.75 -14.19 1.05
CA GLY A 90 -5.58 -14.44 0.21
C GLY A 90 -4.27 -13.82 0.72
N GLY A 91 -4.35 -12.94 1.73
CA GLY A 91 -3.20 -12.22 2.26
C GLY A 91 -2.73 -11.12 1.31
N SER A 92 -1.48 -10.68 1.47
CA SER A 92 -0.86 -9.67 0.60
C SER A 92 0.25 -10.29 -0.26
N LEU A 93 0.75 -9.55 -1.26
CA LEU A 93 1.93 -9.99 -2.03
C LEU A 93 3.16 -10.20 -1.14
N ALA A 94 3.31 -9.43 -0.05
CA ALA A 94 4.41 -9.61 0.90
C ALA A 94 4.23 -10.86 1.78
N HIS A 95 2.99 -11.19 2.13
CA HIS A 95 2.64 -12.32 3.00
C HIS A 95 1.41 -13.04 2.43
N PRO A 96 1.57 -13.77 1.32
CA PRO A 96 0.46 -14.47 0.70
C PRO A 96 0.08 -15.71 1.52
N ALA A 97 -1.22 -16.02 1.60
CA ALA A 97 -1.71 -17.24 2.22
C ALA A 97 -1.20 -18.50 1.48
N GLU A 98 -1.10 -18.38 0.15
CA GLU A 98 -0.50 -19.38 -0.74
C GLU A 98 0.37 -18.68 -1.77
N ARG A 99 1.50 -19.29 -2.12
CA ARG A 99 2.42 -18.70 -3.11
C ARG A 99 1.69 -18.47 -4.45
N PRO A 100 1.53 -17.22 -4.89
CA PRO A 100 0.82 -16.92 -6.13
C PRO A 100 1.65 -17.36 -7.35
N SER A 101 0.96 -17.75 -8.43
CA SER A 101 1.60 -17.93 -9.73
C SER A 101 2.10 -16.59 -10.27
N ARG A 102 3.05 -16.62 -11.20
CA ARG A 102 3.53 -15.43 -11.90
C ARG A 102 2.37 -14.63 -12.53
N GLU A 103 1.46 -15.32 -13.21
CA GLU A 103 0.29 -14.72 -13.81
C GLU A 103 -0.56 -13.98 -12.77
N ARG A 104 -0.82 -14.60 -11.61
CA ARG A 104 -1.58 -13.98 -10.51
C ARG A 104 -0.87 -12.74 -9.96
N VAL A 105 0.46 -12.77 -9.86
CA VAL A 105 1.26 -11.59 -9.44
C VAL A 105 1.07 -10.44 -10.42
N LEU A 106 1.28 -10.66 -11.73
CA LEU A 106 1.16 -9.62 -12.75
C LEU A 106 -0.26 -9.07 -12.81
N ARG A 107 -1.27 -9.95 -12.76
CA ARG A 107 -2.69 -9.57 -12.73
C ARG A 107 -3.02 -8.74 -11.49
N SER A 108 -2.50 -9.11 -10.32
CA SER A 108 -2.72 -8.35 -9.07
C SER A 108 -2.15 -6.93 -9.16
N ILE A 109 -0.96 -6.78 -9.73
CA ILE A 109 -0.34 -5.46 -9.91
C ILE A 109 -1.09 -4.65 -10.97
N ALA A 110 -1.58 -5.27 -12.05
CA ALA A 110 -2.42 -4.60 -13.03
C ALA A 110 -3.73 -4.07 -12.41
N CYS A 111 -4.41 -4.88 -11.59
CA CYS A 111 -5.60 -4.47 -10.83
C CYS A 111 -5.32 -3.28 -9.91
N VAL A 112 -4.22 -3.34 -9.15
CA VAL A 112 -3.80 -2.26 -8.25
C VAL A 112 -3.39 -1.00 -9.02
N SER A 113 -2.81 -1.14 -10.21
CA SER A 113 -2.53 0.00 -11.09
C SER A 113 -3.81 0.68 -11.56
N HIS A 114 -4.87 -0.07 -11.87
CA HIS A 114 -6.20 0.51 -12.14
C HIS A 114 -6.81 1.18 -10.91
N ALA A 115 -6.61 0.62 -9.71
CA ALA A 115 -7.04 1.25 -8.46
C ALA A 115 -6.34 2.60 -8.25
N ALA A 116 -5.02 2.66 -8.44
CA ALA A 116 -4.24 3.88 -8.35
C ALA A 116 -4.72 4.93 -9.38
N GLN A 117 -4.99 4.51 -10.63
CA GLN A 117 -5.54 5.41 -11.65
C GLN A 117 -6.89 5.99 -11.24
N ALA A 118 -7.79 5.19 -10.67
CA ALA A 118 -9.08 5.68 -10.20
C ALA A 118 -8.94 6.72 -9.07
N LEU A 119 -7.96 6.55 -8.17
CA LEU A 119 -7.63 7.55 -7.17
C LEU A 119 -7.08 8.83 -7.80
N HIS A 120 -6.17 8.71 -8.77
CA HIS A 120 -5.54 9.84 -9.45
C HIS A 120 -6.57 10.69 -10.21
N GLU A 121 -7.59 10.08 -10.81
CA GLU A 121 -8.68 10.77 -11.50
C GLU A 121 -9.52 11.63 -10.55
N GLU A 122 -9.58 11.25 -9.26
CA GLU A 122 -10.23 12.03 -8.18
C GLU A 122 -9.26 12.95 -7.43
N GLY A 123 -8.04 13.12 -7.93
CA GLY A 123 -7.01 13.96 -7.32
C GLY A 123 -6.40 13.41 -6.04
N ILE A 124 -6.53 12.10 -5.80
CA ILE A 124 -6.00 11.42 -4.62
C ILE A 124 -4.73 10.67 -5.00
N VAL A 125 -3.66 10.87 -4.25
CA VAL A 125 -2.41 10.10 -4.34
C VAL A 125 -2.38 9.08 -3.21
N HIS A 126 -2.03 7.82 -3.51
CA HIS A 126 -2.06 6.74 -2.52
C HIS A 126 -0.91 6.82 -1.51
N ARG A 127 0.32 7.13 -1.97
CA ARG A 127 1.52 7.39 -1.15
C ARG A 127 2.16 6.19 -0.44
N ASP A 128 1.56 5.00 -0.51
CA ASP A 128 2.09 3.79 0.14
C ASP A 128 1.78 2.52 -0.69
N ILE A 129 2.03 2.57 -2.02
CA ILE A 129 1.92 1.38 -2.86
C ILE A 129 3.16 0.51 -2.64
N ARG A 130 2.94 -0.69 -2.10
CA ARG A 130 4.00 -1.66 -1.79
C ARG A 130 3.41 -3.08 -1.68
N PRO A 131 4.24 -4.14 -1.70
CA PRO A 131 3.74 -5.51 -1.67
C PRO A 131 2.79 -5.83 -0.51
N GLY A 132 3.00 -5.21 0.66
CA GLY A 132 2.14 -5.39 1.84
C GLY A 132 0.72 -4.84 1.66
N ASN A 133 0.55 -3.85 0.77
CA ASN A 133 -0.73 -3.18 0.50
C ASN A 133 -1.42 -3.68 -0.79
N VAL A 134 -0.84 -4.65 -1.48
CA VAL A 134 -1.46 -5.38 -2.59
C VAL A 134 -2.08 -6.66 -2.03
N LEU A 135 -3.38 -6.63 -1.73
CA LEU A 135 -4.10 -7.78 -1.20
C LEU A 135 -4.57 -8.69 -2.32
N LEU A 136 -4.36 -10.00 -2.15
CA LEU A 136 -4.65 -11.00 -3.17
C LEU A 136 -6.11 -11.43 -3.15
N THR A 137 -6.72 -11.47 -4.32
CA THR A 137 -8.04 -12.06 -4.58
C THR A 137 -7.89 -13.27 -5.51
N ASP A 138 -8.96 -14.03 -5.74
CA ASP A 138 -8.92 -15.17 -6.65
C ASP A 138 -8.60 -14.73 -8.09
N ASP A 139 -9.09 -13.56 -8.50
CA ASP A 139 -8.98 -13.04 -9.88
C ASP A 139 -7.92 -11.93 -10.04
N GLY A 140 -7.10 -11.66 -9.02
CA GLY A 140 -6.09 -10.60 -9.09
C GLY A 140 -5.78 -9.99 -7.74
N GLY A 141 -5.95 -8.67 -7.58
CA GLY A 141 -5.64 -7.99 -6.33
C GLY A 141 -6.44 -6.73 -6.08
N LYS A 142 -6.40 -6.27 -4.82
CA LYS A 142 -6.94 -4.98 -4.40
C LYS A 142 -5.91 -4.15 -3.67
N LEU A 143 -5.94 -2.85 -3.90
CA LEU A 143 -5.10 -1.88 -3.21
C LEU A 143 -5.74 -1.51 -1.87
N SER A 144 -4.98 -1.67 -0.80
CA SER A 144 -5.40 -1.35 0.57
C SER A 144 -4.52 -0.25 1.15
N ASP A 145 -4.99 0.31 2.27
CA ASP A 145 -4.19 1.10 3.20
C ASP A 145 -3.60 2.39 2.61
N LEU A 146 -4.47 3.38 2.34
CA LEU A 146 -4.02 4.72 1.98
C LEU A 146 -2.94 5.21 2.96
N GLY A 147 -1.87 5.82 2.44
CA GLY A 147 -0.74 6.34 3.23
C GLY A 147 -1.12 7.44 4.22
N LEU A 148 -2.01 7.13 5.18
CA LEU A 148 -2.49 8.06 6.22
C LEU A 148 -1.42 8.45 7.23
N SER A 149 -0.28 7.78 7.23
CA SER A 149 0.81 8.03 8.17
C SER A 149 1.27 9.48 8.18
N GLN A 150 1.39 10.11 7.00
CA GLN A 150 1.75 11.53 6.88
C GLN A 150 0.69 12.48 7.44
N VAL A 151 -0.57 12.03 7.47
CA VAL A 151 -1.71 12.81 7.99
C VAL A 151 -1.84 12.65 9.49
N LEU A 152 -1.61 11.44 10.00
CA LEU A 152 -1.73 11.11 11.42
C LEU A 152 -0.55 11.63 12.21
N MET A 153 0.63 11.69 11.62
CA MET A 153 1.86 12.14 12.26
C MET A 153 2.58 13.21 11.41
N PRO A 154 2.00 14.42 11.29
CA PRO A 154 2.64 15.51 10.54
C PRO A 154 3.99 15.87 11.17
N GLY A 155 5.04 15.94 10.37
CA GLY A 155 6.39 16.24 10.83
C GLY A 155 7.15 15.05 11.41
N ALA A 156 6.58 13.84 11.36
CA ALA A 156 7.38 12.63 11.54
C ALA A 156 8.45 12.62 10.43
N THR A 157 9.69 12.74 10.85
CA THR A 157 10.84 12.56 9.97
C THR A 157 10.84 11.12 9.46
N VAL A 158 11.56 10.84 8.38
CA VAL A 158 11.71 9.48 7.81
C VAL A 158 12.17 8.47 8.88
N THR A 159 12.85 8.93 9.94
CA THR A 159 13.21 8.14 11.13
C THR A 159 12.04 7.78 12.03
N GLY A 160 10.89 8.45 11.89
CA GLY A 160 9.61 8.13 12.55
C GLY A 160 8.66 7.33 11.66
N MET A 161 9.05 6.97 10.43
CA MET A 161 8.31 6.03 9.58
C MET A 161 8.48 4.62 10.15
N GLY A 162 7.37 4.02 10.58
CA GLY A 162 7.36 2.80 11.39
C GLY A 162 7.98 1.57 10.75
N ASP A 163 7.90 1.40 9.44
CA ASP A 163 8.51 0.28 8.71
C ASP A 163 9.52 0.80 7.69
N ILE A 164 10.79 0.66 8.06
CA ILE A 164 11.92 1.11 7.24
C ILE A 164 12.03 0.31 5.94
N GLY A 165 11.50 -0.91 5.90
CA GLY A 165 11.40 -1.71 4.68
C GLY A 165 10.50 -1.09 3.62
N SER A 166 9.62 -0.13 3.99
CA SER A 166 8.78 0.58 3.01
C SER A 166 9.52 1.64 2.19
N VAL A 167 10.68 2.10 2.67
CA VAL A 167 11.46 3.18 2.03
C VAL A 167 11.89 2.80 0.62
N GLU A 168 12.16 1.53 0.36
CA GLU A 168 12.55 1.05 -0.98
C GLU A 168 11.44 1.15 -2.03
N PHE A 169 10.16 1.27 -1.58
CA PHE A 169 8.99 1.43 -2.45
C PHE A 169 8.56 2.89 -2.57
N THR A 170 9.27 3.82 -1.94
CA THR A 170 8.96 5.25 -1.92
C THR A 170 9.77 5.99 -2.99
N ASP A 171 9.10 6.81 -3.81
CA ASP A 171 9.80 7.66 -4.78
C ASP A 171 10.88 8.49 -4.05
N PRO A 172 12.15 8.46 -4.50
CA PRO A 172 13.22 9.24 -3.90
C PRO A 172 12.94 10.74 -3.76
N THR A 173 12.12 11.32 -4.64
CA THR A 173 11.75 12.75 -4.56
C THR A 173 10.92 13.05 -3.32
N LEU A 174 10.04 12.11 -2.89
CA LEU A 174 9.31 12.24 -1.63
C LEU A 174 10.23 12.23 -0.41
N LEU A 175 11.30 11.42 -0.47
CA LEU A 175 12.31 11.39 0.59
C LEU A 175 13.09 12.71 0.66
N GLN A 176 13.14 13.48 -0.42
CA GLN A 176 13.75 14.81 -0.53
C GLN A 176 12.79 15.93 -0.06
N GLY A 177 11.56 15.58 0.35
CA GLY A 177 10.58 16.53 0.87
C GLY A 177 9.67 17.13 -0.19
N GLU A 178 9.65 16.58 -1.41
CA GLU A 178 8.69 17.00 -2.43
C GLU A 178 7.26 16.55 -2.07
N THR A 179 6.28 17.20 -2.67
CA THR A 179 4.87 16.85 -2.47
C THR A 179 4.52 15.55 -3.21
N PRO A 180 3.66 14.70 -2.63
CA PRO A 180 3.19 13.49 -3.29
C PRO A 180 2.49 13.77 -4.63
N THR A 181 2.80 12.98 -5.65
CA THR A 181 2.23 13.10 -6.99
C THR A 181 1.76 11.74 -7.51
N PRO A 182 0.84 11.69 -8.50
CA PRO A 182 0.51 10.46 -9.21
C PRO A 182 1.74 9.75 -9.79
N ALA A 183 2.75 10.50 -10.25
CA ALA A 183 3.99 9.93 -10.76
C ALA A 183 4.80 9.22 -9.66
N GLY A 184 4.71 9.67 -8.40
CA GLY A 184 5.30 8.98 -7.26
C GLY A 184 4.67 7.62 -7.00
N ASP A 185 3.33 7.50 -7.11
CA ASP A 185 2.65 6.20 -7.03
C ASP A 185 3.06 5.25 -8.17
N VAL A 186 3.31 5.79 -9.38
CA VAL A 186 3.81 4.99 -10.51
C VAL A 186 5.23 4.46 -10.24
N TRP A 187 6.08 5.25 -9.61
CA TRP A 187 7.39 4.77 -9.15
C TRP A 187 7.22 3.59 -8.19
N SER A 188 6.34 3.74 -7.20
CA SER A 188 6.03 2.71 -6.21
C SER A 188 5.43 1.43 -6.85
N LEU A 189 4.61 1.57 -7.90
CA LEU A 189 4.14 0.44 -8.72
C LEU A 189 5.30 -0.29 -9.40
N GLY A 190 6.25 0.44 -9.98
CA GLY A 190 7.45 -0.13 -10.61
C GLY A 190 8.33 -0.88 -9.60
N ALA A 191 8.58 -0.30 -8.42
CA ALA A 191 9.33 -0.93 -7.35
C ALA A 191 8.62 -2.19 -6.82
N THR A 192 7.29 -2.13 -6.65
CA THR A 192 6.46 -3.27 -6.22
C THR A 192 6.48 -4.39 -7.26
N LEU A 193 6.37 -4.06 -8.56
CA LEU A 193 6.46 -5.02 -9.65
C LEU A 193 7.83 -5.71 -9.66
N HIS A 194 8.91 -4.93 -9.62
CA HIS A 194 10.27 -5.46 -9.58
C HIS A 194 10.44 -6.47 -8.45
N TRP A 195 10.10 -6.07 -7.22
CA TRP A 195 10.20 -6.93 -6.05
C TRP A 195 9.36 -8.21 -6.20
N ALA A 196 8.13 -8.10 -6.67
CA ALA A 196 7.19 -9.21 -6.75
C ALA A 196 7.60 -10.28 -7.78
N VAL A 197 8.31 -9.89 -8.85
CA VAL A 197 8.72 -10.83 -9.92
C VAL A 197 10.15 -11.33 -9.77
N SER A 198 11.06 -10.52 -9.18
CA SER A 198 12.47 -10.91 -8.98
C SER A 198 12.72 -11.52 -7.60
N GLY A 199 11.91 -11.16 -6.60
CA GLY A 199 12.20 -11.44 -5.19
C GLY A 199 13.28 -10.54 -4.58
N ASN A 200 13.81 -9.59 -5.33
CA ASN A 200 14.91 -8.71 -4.92
C ASN A 200 14.45 -7.26 -4.79
N GLY A 201 14.98 -6.53 -3.80
CA GLY A 201 14.80 -5.10 -3.67
C GLY A 201 15.66 -4.30 -4.65
N LEU A 202 15.22 -3.08 -5.00
CA LEU A 202 15.93 -2.18 -5.94
C LEU A 202 17.30 -1.72 -5.41
N TYR A 203 17.54 -1.77 -4.12
CA TYR A 203 18.75 -1.28 -3.47
C TYR A 203 19.59 -2.41 -2.84
N GLY A 204 19.29 -3.67 -3.21
CA GLY A 204 19.88 -4.86 -2.58
C GLY A 204 19.49 -4.97 -1.10
N GLU A 205 20.27 -5.70 -0.31
CA GLU A 205 20.01 -5.89 1.11
C GLU A 205 20.04 -4.56 1.88
N LEU A 206 18.91 -4.15 2.46
CA LEU A 206 18.81 -2.93 3.27
C LEU A 206 19.02 -3.25 4.76
N PRO A 207 19.77 -2.42 5.50
CA PRO A 207 20.00 -2.60 6.94
C PRO A 207 18.75 -2.19 7.75
N THR A 208 17.66 -2.95 7.62
CA THR A 208 16.34 -2.63 8.19
C THR A 208 16.30 -2.44 9.71
N HIS A 209 17.35 -2.86 10.41
CA HIS A 209 17.54 -2.62 11.84
C HIS A 209 18.09 -1.20 12.16
N ASP A 210 18.58 -0.46 11.16
CA ASP A 210 19.11 0.91 11.32
C ASP A 210 18.46 1.86 10.29
N PRO A 211 17.51 2.70 10.74
CA PRO A 211 16.80 3.65 9.89
C PRO A 211 17.71 4.61 9.13
N LEU A 212 18.74 5.13 9.78
CA LEU A 212 19.61 6.13 9.19
C LEU A 212 20.52 5.52 8.12
N LEU A 213 21.03 4.31 8.35
CA LEU A 213 21.82 3.59 7.36
C LEU A 213 20.97 3.18 6.16
N THR A 214 19.73 2.72 6.38
CA THR A 214 18.79 2.39 5.29
C THR A 214 18.53 3.61 4.42
N LEU A 215 18.18 4.74 5.02
CA LEU A 215 17.98 5.99 4.30
C LEU A 215 19.23 6.42 3.53
N ARG A 216 20.38 6.43 4.20
CA ARG A 216 21.64 6.79 3.56
C ARG A 216 21.91 5.92 2.34
N LYS A 217 21.64 4.60 2.46
CA LYS A 217 21.83 3.66 1.35
C LYS A 217 20.88 3.97 0.19
N VAL A 218 19.59 4.19 0.44
CA VAL A 218 18.60 4.54 -0.58
C VAL A 218 18.94 5.89 -1.25
N TYR A 219 19.38 6.88 -0.48
CA TYR A 219 19.79 8.18 -1.02
C TYR A 219 21.06 8.14 -1.89
N SER A 220 22.01 7.26 -1.57
CA SER A 220 23.30 7.22 -2.24
C SER A 220 23.36 6.22 -3.38
N ALA A 221 22.42 5.28 -3.45
CA ALA A 221 22.41 4.22 -4.46
C ALA A 221 21.47 4.56 -5.62
N THR A 222 21.85 4.14 -6.81
CA THR A 222 20.94 4.12 -7.95
C THR A 222 20.11 2.83 -7.88
N PRO A 223 18.79 2.89 -8.11
CA PRO A 223 17.96 1.69 -8.19
C PRO A 223 18.51 0.72 -9.24
N SER A 224 18.66 -0.55 -8.86
CA SER A 224 19.19 -1.60 -9.73
C SER A 224 18.07 -2.57 -10.09
N ILE A 225 17.76 -2.64 -11.39
CA ILE A 225 16.80 -3.60 -11.91
C ILE A 225 17.51 -4.95 -12.06
N ASP A 226 16.85 -6.03 -11.62
CA ASP A 226 17.39 -7.38 -11.71
C ASP A 226 17.59 -7.76 -13.19
N PRO A 227 18.82 -8.14 -13.58
CA PRO A 227 19.11 -8.50 -14.97
C PRO A 227 18.46 -9.81 -15.43
N GLY A 228 17.91 -10.59 -14.49
CA GLY A 228 17.16 -11.82 -14.77
C GLY A 228 15.70 -11.59 -15.15
N LEU A 229 15.21 -10.33 -15.10
CA LEU A 229 13.86 -10.03 -15.56
C LEU A 229 13.71 -10.19 -17.08
N GLU A 230 12.53 -10.64 -17.49
CA GLU A 230 12.14 -10.62 -18.91
C GLU A 230 12.25 -9.18 -19.47
N PRO A 231 12.69 -9.03 -20.73
CA PRO A 231 12.93 -7.70 -21.31
C PRO A 231 11.74 -6.74 -21.18
N GLU A 232 10.51 -7.22 -21.44
CA GLU A 232 9.29 -6.42 -21.41
C GLU A 232 8.95 -5.95 -19.99
N LEU A 233 9.22 -6.79 -18.97
CA LEU A 233 9.03 -6.41 -17.57
C LEU A 233 10.12 -5.45 -17.11
N SER A 234 11.37 -5.68 -17.53
CA SER A 234 12.49 -4.77 -17.26
C SER A 234 12.22 -3.38 -17.82
N ASP A 235 11.76 -3.31 -19.09
CA ASP A 235 11.40 -2.05 -19.75
C ASP A 235 10.24 -1.32 -19.06
N LEU A 236 9.24 -2.07 -18.57
CA LEU A 236 8.13 -1.48 -17.79
C LEU A 236 8.62 -0.92 -16.46
N VAL A 237 9.41 -1.70 -15.72
CA VAL A 237 10.01 -1.25 -14.44
C VAL A 237 10.87 -0.01 -14.67
N GLN A 238 11.73 -0.03 -15.67
CA GLN A 238 12.58 1.11 -16.02
C GLN A 238 11.77 2.36 -16.35
N ALA A 239 10.67 2.21 -17.10
CA ALA A 239 9.78 3.33 -17.41
C ALA A 239 9.12 3.91 -16.16
N CYS A 240 8.73 3.07 -15.19
CA CYS A 240 8.15 3.51 -13.93
C CYS A 240 9.16 4.22 -13.01
N LEU A 241 10.42 3.78 -13.01
CA LEU A 241 11.49 4.32 -12.15
C LEU A 241 12.20 5.53 -12.78
N GLY A 242 11.92 5.86 -14.02
CA GLY A 242 12.57 6.93 -14.76
C GLY A 242 12.18 8.34 -14.32
N ASP A 243 12.48 9.31 -15.18
CA ASP A 243 12.11 10.73 -15.01
C ASP A 243 10.61 10.88 -14.79
N ALA A 244 10.21 11.53 -13.70
CA ALA A 244 8.81 11.68 -13.28
C ALA A 244 7.89 12.22 -14.39
N ALA A 245 8.40 13.14 -15.22
CA ALA A 245 7.65 13.74 -16.34
C ALA A 245 7.40 12.75 -17.51
N LYS A 246 8.14 11.64 -17.55
CA LYS A 246 8.09 10.64 -18.64
C LYS A 246 7.49 9.31 -18.18
N ARG A 247 7.21 9.16 -16.91
CA ARG A 247 6.57 7.94 -16.37
C ARG A 247 5.22 7.69 -17.03
N PRO A 248 4.84 6.42 -17.27
CA PRO A 248 3.50 6.10 -17.73
C PRO A 248 2.46 6.55 -16.69
N THR A 249 1.20 6.63 -17.09
CA THR A 249 0.10 6.70 -16.12
C THR A 249 -0.06 5.34 -15.43
N ALA A 250 -0.72 5.31 -14.27
CA ALA A 250 -1.02 4.03 -13.61
C ALA A 250 -1.87 3.12 -14.52
N ARG A 251 -2.80 3.67 -15.32
CA ARG A 251 -3.52 2.93 -16.38
C ARG A 251 -2.56 2.35 -17.40
N GLY A 252 -1.57 3.12 -17.88
CA GLY A 252 -0.56 2.64 -18.84
C GLY A 252 0.30 1.49 -18.29
N VAL A 253 0.54 1.46 -16.97
CA VAL A 253 1.17 0.30 -16.30
C VAL A 253 0.26 -0.93 -16.37
N ALA A 254 -1.03 -0.77 -16.03
CA ALA A 254 -2.01 -1.86 -16.09
C ALA A 254 -2.14 -2.44 -17.50
N ASP A 255 -2.28 -1.57 -18.51
CA ASP A 255 -2.47 -1.98 -19.91
C ASP A 255 -1.25 -2.80 -20.41
N ARG A 256 -0.03 -2.38 -20.08
CA ARG A 256 1.19 -3.12 -20.44
C ARG A 256 1.27 -4.46 -19.73
N LEU A 257 0.86 -4.55 -18.45
CA LEU A 257 0.81 -5.82 -17.71
C LEU A 257 -0.24 -6.78 -18.27
N TYR A 258 -1.41 -6.28 -18.64
CA TYR A 258 -2.43 -7.13 -19.30
C TYR A 258 -1.98 -7.62 -20.66
N ALA A 259 -1.24 -6.82 -21.43
CA ALA A 259 -0.68 -7.26 -22.71
C ALA A 259 0.34 -8.41 -22.56
N LEU A 260 1.02 -8.51 -21.41
CA LEU A 260 1.94 -9.62 -21.10
C LEU A 260 1.20 -10.89 -20.60
N LEU A 261 -0.09 -10.78 -20.31
CA LEU A 261 -0.95 -11.90 -19.88
C LEU A 261 -1.80 -12.48 -21.01
N ALA A 262 -1.86 -11.81 -22.16
CA ALA A 262 -2.59 -12.22 -23.34
C ALA A 262 -1.80 -13.22 -24.18
#